data_074d98655c310f08a01c160c2c47d81c
#
_entry.id   074d98655c310f08a01c160c2c47d81c
#
_cell.length_a   1.000
_cell.length_b   1.000
_cell.length_c   1.000
_cell.angle_alpha   90.00
_cell.angle_beta   90.00
_cell.angle_gamma   90.00
#
_symmetry.space_group_name_H-M   'P 1'
#
loop_
_entity.id
_entity.type
_entity.pdbx_description
1 polymer ?
#
loop_
_entity_poly.entity_id
_entity_poly.type
_entity_poly.pdbx_seq_one_letter_code
_entity_poly.pdbx_strand_id
1 'polypeptide(L)'
;MGTPAKVHTLPHFRELDGLRGIAALLVFFHHLCNATIPPANWTPAILELRSLFEFGAVGVDIFFVLSGFLITSLLIRDRTRPAYYRDFYWKRILRIVPVYILCLLGALFFIPHSGAYVLLSALFIVNFANVIHIQSSGPFWSLAIEEQFYLLWPTVVRRRSVATLARWALAIAVFSIAFRFVAAAFGHHNYLLTFLRSDGLAVGALIACRFERRQREHRPLSSDAPIFAALLITGIFFCFGAIHFPNSSATVPEAFASAIFQTGVTFICGGLIALTIAYAGSKALSPLRGRFFTFFGLISYAFYMVHLYVMQSYDHLRGSLAPGDTHGYVIRLIVVFAISIVVSLILRYTVELPALSLRKRVLTQPATKSETEIPILAAQ
;
A
#
# COMPACT_ATOMS: atom_id res chain seq x y z
N MET A 1 -19.09 18.23 -36.37
CA MET A 1 -19.47 17.14 -35.44
C MET A 1 -18.21 16.43 -34.99
N GLY A 2 -17.71 16.74 -33.81
CA GLY A 2 -16.50 16.11 -33.25
C GLY A 2 -16.83 14.69 -32.78
N THR A 3 -16.11 13.72 -33.27
CA THR A 3 -16.16 12.33 -32.77
C THR A 3 -15.96 12.32 -31.25
N PRO A 4 -16.83 11.68 -30.48
CA PRO A 4 -16.66 11.60 -29.03
C PRO A 4 -15.33 10.90 -28.73
N ALA A 5 -14.48 11.57 -27.95
CA ALA A 5 -13.21 11.04 -27.51
C ALA A 5 -13.43 9.64 -26.90
N LYS A 6 -12.82 8.61 -27.47
CA LYS A 6 -12.86 7.25 -26.95
C LYS A 6 -12.43 7.29 -25.46
N VAL A 7 -13.33 6.96 -24.58
CA VAL A 7 -13.02 6.78 -23.16
C VAL A 7 -12.09 5.56 -23.06
N HIS A 8 -10.78 5.82 -22.98
CA HIS A 8 -9.82 4.76 -22.74
C HIS A 8 -10.06 4.19 -21.33
N THR A 9 -10.62 2.98 -21.28
CA THR A 9 -10.71 2.23 -20.04
C THR A 9 -9.30 1.76 -19.66
N LEU A 10 -8.90 1.96 -18.39
CA LEU A 10 -7.69 1.32 -17.89
C LEU A 10 -7.84 -0.20 -18.02
N PRO A 11 -6.91 -0.91 -18.65
CA PRO A 11 -6.96 -2.36 -18.68
C PRO A 11 -6.87 -2.89 -17.25
N HIS A 12 -7.62 -3.94 -16.97
CA HIS A 12 -7.53 -4.64 -15.69
C HIS A 12 -6.34 -5.61 -15.75
N PHE A 13 -5.30 -5.32 -14.99
CA PHE A 13 -4.12 -6.15 -14.88
C PHE A 13 -4.31 -7.19 -13.76
N ARG A 14 -4.65 -8.42 -14.11
CA ARG A 14 -4.80 -9.52 -13.12
C ARG A 14 -3.51 -9.83 -12.39
N GLU A 15 -2.38 -9.57 -13.01
CA GLU A 15 -1.03 -9.69 -12.41
C GLU A 15 -0.87 -8.78 -11.18
N LEU A 16 -1.44 -7.57 -11.23
CA LEU A 16 -1.38 -6.65 -10.10
C LEU A 16 -2.26 -7.13 -8.93
N ASP A 17 -3.36 -7.83 -9.20
CA ASP A 17 -4.13 -8.49 -8.14
C ASP A 17 -3.30 -9.60 -7.49
N GLY A 18 -2.55 -10.38 -8.28
CA GLY A 18 -1.62 -11.38 -7.76
C GLY A 18 -0.51 -10.77 -6.91
N LEU A 19 0.11 -9.66 -7.36
CA LEU A 19 1.12 -8.95 -6.57
C LEU A 19 0.55 -8.43 -5.25
N ARG A 20 -0.69 -7.93 -5.23
CA ARG A 20 -1.38 -7.55 -3.98
C ARG A 20 -1.55 -8.73 -3.02
N GLY A 21 -1.86 -9.90 -3.57
CA GLY A 21 -1.95 -11.13 -2.80
C GLY A 21 -0.62 -11.54 -2.19
N ILE A 22 0.44 -11.51 -2.99
CA ILE A 22 1.81 -11.76 -2.50
C ILE A 22 2.18 -10.75 -1.41
N ALA A 23 1.93 -9.45 -1.62
CA ALA A 23 2.21 -8.40 -0.65
C ALA A 23 1.51 -8.63 0.69
N ALA A 24 0.23 -9.01 0.66
CA ALA A 24 -0.54 -9.31 1.86
C ALA A 24 0.01 -10.52 2.62
N LEU A 25 0.40 -11.59 1.90
CA LEU A 25 1.01 -12.78 2.48
C LEU A 25 2.39 -12.47 3.08
N LEU A 26 3.23 -11.68 2.40
CA LEU A 26 4.54 -11.27 2.91
C LEU A 26 4.40 -10.53 4.23
N VAL A 27 3.49 -9.56 4.32
CA VAL A 27 3.24 -8.81 5.56
C VAL A 27 2.71 -9.71 6.67
N PHE A 28 1.80 -10.62 6.35
CA PHE A 28 1.27 -11.58 7.31
C PHE A 28 2.39 -12.43 7.92
N PHE A 29 3.20 -13.07 7.08
CA PHE A 29 4.29 -13.93 7.55
C PHE A 29 5.38 -13.14 8.27
N HIS A 30 5.67 -11.91 7.85
CA HIS A 30 6.56 -11.01 8.57
C HIS A 30 6.11 -10.81 10.03
N HIS A 31 4.86 -10.41 10.23
CA HIS A 31 4.34 -10.20 11.57
C HIS A 31 4.26 -11.51 12.38
N LEU A 32 3.88 -12.61 11.72
CA LEU A 32 3.82 -13.91 12.37
C LEU A 32 5.20 -14.36 12.89
N CYS A 33 6.26 -14.15 12.11
CA CYS A 33 7.63 -14.53 12.47
C CYS A 33 8.22 -13.61 13.54
N ASN A 34 7.90 -12.32 13.53
CA ASN A 34 8.45 -11.34 14.46
C ASN A 34 7.72 -11.30 15.81
N ALA A 35 6.48 -11.79 15.88
CA ALA A 35 5.68 -11.82 17.11
C ALA A 35 6.05 -12.97 18.04
N THR A 36 6.94 -13.88 17.65
CA THR A 36 7.33 -15.04 18.45
C THR A 36 8.84 -15.18 18.55
N ILE A 37 9.32 -15.44 19.75
CA ILE A 37 10.72 -15.87 19.99
C ILE A 37 10.90 -17.24 19.34
N PRO A 38 11.96 -17.47 18.53
CA PRO A 38 12.19 -18.77 17.94
C PRO A 38 12.40 -19.83 19.03
N PRO A 39 11.80 -21.01 18.88
CA PRO A 39 12.12 -22.13 19.74
C PRO A 39 13.62 -22.47 19.69
N ALA A 40 14.24 -22.70 20.86
CA ALA A 40 15.69 -22.94 20.97
C ALA A 40 16.17 -24.18 20.19
N ASN A 41 15.29 -25.09 19.85
CA ASN A 41 15.54 -26.36 19.13
C ASN A 41 15.13 -26.35 17.66
N TRP A 42 14.89 -25.20 17.06
CA TRP A 42 14.62 -25.16 15.63
C TRP A 42 15.86 -25.53 14.82
N THR A 43 15.62 -26.29 13.75
CA THR A 43 16.69 -26.63 12.81
C THR A 43 17.17 -25.37 12.07
N PRO A 44 18.45 -25.34 11.65
CA PRO A 44 18.97 -24.23 10.86
C PRO A 44 18.10 -23.90 9.64
N ALA A 45 17.54 -24.91 8.98
CA ALA A 45 16.65 -24.73 7.84
C ALA A 45 15.35 -23.95 8.17
N ILE A 46 14.78 -24.17 9.36
CA ILE A 46 13.59 -23.42 9.81
C ILE A 46 13.97 -21.99 10.15
N LEU A 47 15.14 -21.77 10.75
CA LEU A 47 15.65 -20.43 11.04
C LEU A 47 15.94 -19.64 9.76
N GLU A 48 16.52 -20.28 8.74
CA GLU A 48 16.74 -19.68 7.43
C GLU A 48 15.40 -19.31 6.76
N LEU A 49 14.43 -20.23 6.77
CA LEU A 49 13.10 -19.94 6.21
C LEU A 49 12.44 -18.77 6.93
N ARG A 50 12.57 -18.69 8.26
CA ARG A 50 12.09 -17.55 9.05
C ARG A 50 12.76 -16.25 8.63
N SER A 51 14.08 -16.25 8.44
CA SER A 51 14.83 -15.05 8.05
C SER A 51 14.34 -14.47 6.70
N LEU A 52 13.88 -15.32 5.78
CA LEU A 52 13.27 -14.87 4.52
C LEU A 52 11.96 -14.09 4.77
N PHE A 53 11.19 -14.46 5.78
CA PHE A 53 9.95 -13.76 6.13
C PHE A 53 10.20 -12.49 6.97
N GLU A 54 11.36 -12.31 7.57
CA GLU A 54 11.73 -11.03 8.22
C GLU A 54 11.72 -9.88 7.22
N PHE A 55 12.05 -10.13 5.96
CA PHE A 55 11.94 -9.15 4.88
C PHE A 55 10.50 -8.92 4.39
N GLY A 56 9.51 -9.62 4.91
CA GLY A 56 8.12 -9.53 4.44
C GLY A 56 7.47 -8.15 4.61
N ALA A 57 8.06 -7.25 5.42
CA ALA A 57 7.67 -5.84 5.49
C ALA A 57 7.68 -5.14 4.11
N VAL A 58 8.50 -5.63 3.14
CA VAL A 58 8.53 -5.19 1.73
C VAL A 58 7.14 -5.25 1.07
N GLY A 59 6.23 -6.11 1.56
CA GLY A 59 4.85 -6.13 1.09
C GLY A 59 4.13 -4.79 1.20
N VAL A 60 4.46 -3.97 2.21
CA VAL A 60 3.91 -2.61 2.34
C VAL A 60 4.41 -1.70 1.22
N ASP A 61 5.66 -1.84 0.81
CA ASP A 61 6.24 -1.06 -0.31
C ASP A 61 5.62 -1.44 -1.65
N ILE A 62 5.32 -2.73 -1.85
CA ILE A 62 4.53 -3.17 -3.01
C ILE A 62 3.16 -2.48 -3.00
N PHE A 63 2.46 -2.41 -1.85
CA PHE A 63 1.19 -1.69 -1.75
C PHE A 63 1.35 -0.20 -2.08
N PHE A 64 2.36 0.49 -1.55
CA PHE A 64 2.57 1.90 -1.84
C PHE A 64 2.80 2.17 -3.33
N VAL A 65 3.66 1.40 -4.01
CA VAL A 65 3.90 1.58 -5.44
C VAL A 65 2.64 1.24 -6.26
N LEU A 66 1.93 0.15 -5.93
CA LEU A 66 0.66 -0.20 -6.57
C LEU A 66 -0.39 0.89 -6.38
N SER A 67 -0.53 1.43 -5.17
CA SER A 67 -1.44 2.52 -4.83
C SER A 67 -1.11 3.78 -5.63
N GLY A 68 0.16 4.18 -5.65
CA GLY A 68 0.62 5.32 -6.45
C GLY A 68 0.29 5.17 -7.94
N PHE A 69 0.55 3.99 -8.51
CA PHE A 69 0.24 3.69 -9.92
C PHE A 69 -1.27 3.71 -10.20
N LEU A 70 -2.05 2.94 -9.45
CA LEU A 70 -3.47 2.78 -9.71
C LEU A 70 -4.24 4.08 -9.52
N ILE A 71 -3.94 4.83 -8.46
CA ILE A 71 -4.60 6.10 -8.16
C ILE A 71 -4.25 7.14 -9.20
N THR A 72 -2.97 7.31 -9.53
CA THR A 72 -2.55 8.31 -10.52
C THR A 72 -3.14 8.00 -11.90
N SER A 73 -3.14 6.73 -12.33
CA SER A 73 -3.75 6.31 -13.59
C SER A 73 -5.26 6.57 -13.62
N LEU A 74 -5.97 6.27 -12.52
CA LEU A 74 -7.41 6.56 -12.38
C LEU A 74 -7.69 8.06 -12.47
N LEU A 75 -6.92 8.86 -11.75
CA LEU A 75 -7.09 10.31 -11.69
C LEU A 75 -6.78 10.99 -13.04
N ILE A 76 -5.72 10.56 -13.74
CA ILE A 76 -5.40 11.07 -15.08
C ILE A 76 -6.54 10.79 -16.05
N ARG A 77 -7.07 9.57 -16.03
CA ARG A 77 -8.20 9.17 -16.88
C ARG A 77 -9.47 9.99 -16.61
N ASP A 78 -9.80 10.16 -15.33
CA ASP A 78 -11.08 10.75 -14.91
C ASP A 78 -10.99 12.29 -14.78
N ARG A 79 -9.84 12.93 -15.03
CA ARG A 79 -9.57 14.34 -14.71
C ARG A 79 -10.48 15.36 -15.41
N THR A 80 -11.06 15.02 -16.56
CA THR A 80 -11.96 15.89 -17.31
C THR A 80 -13.42 15.76 -16.90
N ARG A 81 -13.74 14.79 -16.03
CA ARG A 81 -15.12 14.57 -15.58
C ARG A 81 -15.59 15.70 -14.67
N PRO A 82 -16.83 16.19 -14.82
CA PRO A 82 -17.38 17.25 -13.97
C PRO A 82 -17.34 16.88 -12.48
N ALA A 83 -17.72 15.64 -12.13
CA ALA A 83 -17.79 15.14 -10.76
C ALA A 83 -16.46 14.51 -10.27
N TYR A 84 -15.31 14.90 -10.82
CA TYR A 84 -13.99 14.32 -10.58
C TYR A 84 -13.68 14.07 -9.10
N TYR A 85 -13.73 15.10 -8.25
CA TYR A 85 -13.41 14.99 -6.82
C TYR A 85 -14.44 14.15 -6.09
N ARG A 86 -15.73 14.43 -6.29
CA ARG A 86 -16.82 13.67 -5.66
C ARG A 86 -16.70 12.20 -5.97
N ASP A 87 -16.56 11.84 -7.24
CA ASP A 87 -16.48 10.45 -7.69
C ASP A 87 -15.23 9.74 -7.15
N PHE A 88 -14.11 10.45 -7.07
CA PHE A 88 -12.87 9.91 -6.51
C PHE A 88 -13.02 9.63 -5.01
N TYR A 89 -13.41 10.63 -4.21
CA TYR A 89 -13.48 10.47 -2.76
C TYR A 89 -14.58 9.48 -2.35
N TRP A 90 -15.76 9.50 -2.96
CA TRP A 90 -16.80 8.52 -2.67
C TRP A 90 -16.37 7.09 -2.96
N LYS A 91 -15.67 6.84 -4.08
CA LYS A 91 -15.11 5.52 -4.39
C LYS A 91 -14.14 5.05 -3.31
N ARG A 92 -13.36 5.95 -2.72
CA ARG A 92 -12.40 5.64 -1.65
C ARG A 92 -13.08 5.44 -0.31
N ILE A 93 -13.94 6.35 0.09
CA ILE A 93 -14.71 6.24 1.33
C ILE A 93 -15.45 4.89 1.39
N LEU A 94 -16.21 4.54 0.36
CA LEU A 94 -16.96 3.28 0.33
C LEU A 94 -16.08 2.03 0.32
N ARG A 95 -14.84 2.13 -0.16
CA ARG A 95 -13.90 1.02 -0.18
C ARG A 95 -13.16 0.83 1.14
N ILE A 96 -12.79 1.91 1.81
CA ILE A 96 -11.83 1.90 2.93
C ILE A 96 -12.57 2.04 4.26
N VAL A 97 -13.38 3.09 4.40
CA VAL A 97 -13.93 3.51 5.69
C VAL A 97 -14.79 2.45 6.39
N PRO A 98 -15.65 1.66 5.72
CA PRO A 98 -16.51 0.71 6.44
C PRO A 98 -15.73 -0.36 7.22
N VAL A 99 -14.76 -1.01 6.58
CA VAL A 99 -13.90 -2.00 7.26
C VAL A 99 -12.95 -1.32 8.24
N TYR A 100 -12.45 -0.11 7.90
CA TYR A 100 -11.57 0.67 8.77
C TYR A 100 -12.22 0.99 10.11
N ILE A 101 -13.45 1.49 10.12
CA ILE A 101 -14.20 1.78 11.35
C ILE A 101 -14.33 0.53 12.21
N LEU A 102 -14.67 -0.62 11.62
CA LEU A 102 -14.78 -1.88 12.37
C LEU A 102 -13.46 -2.27 13.01
N CYS A 103 -12.35 -2.07 12.30
CA CYS A 103 -11.02 -2.34 12.84
C CYS A 103 -10.63 -1.33 13.94
N LEU A 104 -11.02 -0.06 13.84
CA LEU A 104 -10.84 0.92 14.92
C LEU A 104 -11.64 0.56 16.17
N LEU A 105 -12.90 0.17 16.00
CA LEU A 105 -13.73 -0.31 17.10
C LEU A 105 -13.12 -1.58 17.73
N GLY A 106 -12.65 -2.52 16.90
CA GLY A 106 -11.92 -3.69 17.37
C GLY A 106 -10.68 -3.31 18.19
N ALA A 107 -9.91 -2.30 17.76
CA ALA A 107 -8.76 -1.83 18.51
C ALA A 107 -9.10 -1.33 19.91
N LEU A 108 -10.23 -0.65 20.07
CA LEU A 108 -10.70 -0.21 21.40
C LEU A 108 -11.00 -1.36 22.35
N PHE A 109 -11.45 -2.51 21.82
CA PHE A 109 -11.78 -3.68 22.65
C PHE A 109 -10.56 -4.57 22.93
N PHE A 110 -9.67 -4.75 21.95
CA PHE A 110 -8.58 -5.74 22.04
C PHE A 110 -7.25 -5.14 22.48
N ILE A 111 -7.05 -3.81 22.40
CA ILE A 111 -5.80 -3.15 22.77
C ILE A 111 -6.05 -2.26 24.00
N PRO A 112 -5.52 -2.61 25.18
CA PRO A 112 -5.62 -1.78 26.36
C PRO A 112 -5.03 -0.38 26.12
N HIS A 113 -5.66 0.65 26.67
CA HIS A 113 -5.23 2.06 26.57
C HIS A 113 -5.07 2.60 25.15
N SER A 114 -5.80 2.03 24.16
CA SER A 114 -5.68 2.37 22.74
C SER A 114 -6.37 3.68 22.33
N GLY A 115 -7.02 4.41 23.22
CA GLY A 115 -7.83 5.60 22.88
C GLY A 115 -7.07 6.64 22.05
N ALA A 116 -5.85 7.02 22.47
CA ALA A 116 -5.02 7.96 21.72
C ALA A 116 -4.59 7.41 20.35
N TYR A 117 -4.19 6.14 20.30
CA TYR A 117 -3.85 5.43 19.07
C TYR A 117 -5.03 5.39 18.09
N VAL A 118 -6.23 5.07 18.58
CA VAL A 118 -7.46 5.03 17.77
C VAL A 118 -7.84 6.43 17.28
N LEU A 119 -7.71 7.46 18.11
CA LEU A 119 -7.98 8.84 17.71
C LEU A 119 -7.03 9.29 16.59
N LEU A 120 -5.72 9.06 16.75
CA LEU A 120 -4.75 9.39 15.71
C LEU A 120 -5.00 8.59 14.42
N SER A 121 -5.41 7.33 14.56
CA SER A 121 -5.80 6.51 13.41
C SER A 121 -7.02 7.06 12.72
N ALA A 122 -8.09 7.41 13.44
CA ALA A 122 -9.30 8.00 12.87
C ALA A 122 -9.03 9.30 12.09
N LEU A 123 -8.00 10.05 12.49
CA LEU A 123 -7.54 11.26 11.81
C LEU A 123 -6.51 10.98 10.71
N PHE A 124 -6.15 9.72 10.45
CA PHE A 124 -5.09 9.32 9.51
C PHE A 124 -3.73 9.98 9.77
N ILE A 125 -3.37 10.18 11.06
CA ILE A 125 -2.07 10.73 11.48
C ILE A 125 -1.32 9.82 12.46
N VAL A 126 -1.75 8.58 12.62
CA VAL A 126 -1.13 7.60 13.54
C VAL A 126 0.32 7.26 13.17
N ASN A 127 0.73 7.50 11.94
CA ASN A 127 2.12 7.34 11.50
C ASN A 127 3.09 8.35 12.16
N PHE A 128 2.57 9.38 12.83
CA PHE A 128 3.33 10.32 13.66
C PHE A 128 3.29 9.96 15.16
N ALA A 129 2.59 8.91 15.56
CA ALA A 129 2.37 8.54 16.97
C ALA A 129 3.68 8.39 17.75
N ASN A 130 4.69 7.75 17.15
CA ASN A 130 5.98 7.55 17.81
C ASN A 130 6.74 8.86 18.10
N VAL A 131 6.49 9.92 17.31
CA VAL A 131 7.09 11.25 17.54
C VAL A 131 6.56 11.90 18.83
N ILE A 132 5.32 11.58 19.20
CA ILE A 132 4.66 12.08 20.40
C ILE A 132 4.56 11.00 21.49
N HIS A 133 5.43 9.99 21.42
CA HIS A 133 5.55 8.92 22.41
C HIS A 133 4.27 8.10 22.65
N ILE A 134 3.37 8.05 21.66
CA ILE A 134 2.23 7.13 21.66
C ILE A 134 2.65 5.85 20.97
N GLN A 135 2.55 4.73 21.68
CA GLN A 135 2.87 3.42 21.13
C GLN A 135 1.94 3.10 19.95
N SER A 136 2.51 2.96 18.76
CA SER A 136 1.76 2.55 17.57
C SER A 136 1.89 1.04 17.39
N SER A 137 0.79 0.34 17.60
CA SER A 137 0.70 -1.10 17.40
C SER A 137 -0.41 -1.40 16.39
N GLY A 138 -0.07 -1.74 15.17
CA GLY A 138 -1.09 -2.14 14.20
C GLY A 138 -0.85 -1.63 12.77
N PRO A 139 -1.74 -1.99 11.83
CA PRO A 139 -1.53 -1.79 10.40
C PRO A 139 -1.90 -0.38 9.91
N PHE A 140 -2.40 0.51 10.77
CA PHE A 140 -3.02 1.77 10.35
C PHE A 140 -2.04 2.83 9.85
N TRP A 141 -0.74 2.73 10.22
CA TRP A 141 0.26 3.74 9.85
C TRP A 141 0.46 3.85 8.32
N SER A 142 0.48 2.72 7.63
CA SER A 142 0.67 2.70 6.17
C SER A 142 -0.56 3.27 5.44
N LEU A 143 -1.76 2.93 5.92
CA LEU A 143 -2.99 3.49 5.39
C LEU A 143 -3.07 5.00 5.63
N ALA A 144 -2.58 5.50 6.77
CA ALA A 144 -2.51 6.95 7.03
C ALA A 144 -1.65 7.67 5.97
N ILE A 145 -0.49 7.12 5.60
CA ILE A 145 0.37 7.67 4.53
C ILE A 145 -0.36 7.68 3.18
N GLU A 146 -1.06 6.59 2.84
CA GLU A 146 -1.85 6.51 1.62
C GLU A 146 -2.97 7.56 1.59
N GLU A 147 -3.75 7.69 2.67
CA GLU A 147 -4.87 8.63 2.73
C GLU A 147 -4.41 10.09 2.69
N GLN A 148 -3.26 10.42 3.33
CA GLN A 148 -2.64 11.74 3.21
C GLN A 148 -2.25 12.06 1.75
N PHE A 149 -1.69 11.08 1.03
CA PHE A 149 -1.41 11.22 -0.40
C PHE A 149 -2.70 11.38 -1.21
N TYR A 150 -3.74 10.59 -0.93
CA TYR A 150 -5.03 10.66 -1.63
C TYR A 150 -5.77 11.97 -1.39
N LEU A 151 -5.54 12.63 -0.27
CA LEU A 151 -6.14 13.94 0.02
C LEU A 151 -5.55 15.04 -0.88
N LEU A 152 -4.26 15.03 -1.13
CA LEU A 152 -3.54 16.11 -1.84
C LEU A 152 -3.40 15.84 -3.35
N TRP A 153 -3.08 14.59 -3.72
CA TRP A 153 -2.70 14.22 -5.07
C TRP A 153 -3.77 14.48 -6.15
N PRO A 154 -5.08 14.27 -5.91
CA PRO A 154 -6.12 14.57 -6.90
C PRO A 154 -6.11 16.04 -7.37
N THR A 155 -5.84 16.98 -6.48
CA THR A 155 -5.75 18.40 -6.82
C THR A 155 -4.56 18.69 -7.74
N VAL A 156 -3.41 18.05 -7.48
CA VAL A 156 -2.23 18.17 -8.35
C VAL A 156 -2.53 17.59 -9.73
N VAL A 157 -3.13 16.37 -9.79
CA VAL A 157 -3.47 15.70 -11.06
C VAL A 157 -4.48 16.50 -11.88
N ARG A 158 -5.50 17.07 -11.23
CA ARG A 158 -6.54 17.87 -11.93
C ARG A 158 -5.96 19.06 -12.66
N ARG A 159 -4.97 19.74 -12.06
CA ARG A 159 -4.47 21.05 -12.50
C ARG A 159 -3.21 20.99 -13.36
N ARG A 160 -2.52 19.84 -13.47
CA ARG A 160 -1.20 19.78 -14.11
C ARG A 160 -1.15 18.83 -15.30
N SER A 161 -0.25 19.11 -16.25
CA SER A 161 0.04 18.19 -17.35
C SER A 161 0.72 16.91 -16.86
N VAL A 162 0.65 15.82 -17.64
CA VAL A 162 1.31 14.54 -17.29
C VAL A 162 2.82 14.72 -17.11
N ALA A 163 3.46 15.57 -17.92
CA ALA A 163 4.88 15.87 -17.79
C ALA A 163 5.20 16.61 -16.48
N THR A 164 4.34 17.54 -16.06
CA THR A 164 4.47 18.25 -14.78
C THR A 164 4.20 17.31 -13.60
N LEU A 165 3.21 16.41 -13.71
CA LEU A 165 2.95 15.38 -12.71
C LEU A 165 4.16 14.47 -12.48
N ALA A 166 4.81 14.05 -13.58
CA ALA A 166 6.04 13.24 -13.48
C ALA A 166 7.16 14.00 -12.74
N ARG A 167 7.31 15.31 -12.98
CA ARG A 167 8.29 16.13 -12.25
C ARG A 167 7.95 16.26 -10.75
N TRP A 168 6.68 16.46 -10.41
CA TRP A 168 6.24 16.49 -9.00
C TRP A 168 6.45 15.14 -8.31
N ALA A 169 6.09 14.03 -8.96
CA ALA A 169 6.30 12.70 -8.43
C ALA A 169 7.80 12.41 -8.24
N LEU A 170 8.65 12.79 -9.20
CA LEU A 170 10.10 12.67 -9.06
C LEU A 170 10.62 13.52 -7.90
N ALA A 171 10.17 14.76 -7.77
CA ALA A 171 10.57 15.64 -6.67
C ALA A 171 10.18 15.05 -5.30
N ILE A 172 8.97 14.49 -5.17
CA ILE A 172 8.52 13.81 -3.94
C ILE A 172 9.41 12.59 -3.64
N ALA A 173 9.71 11.76 -4.65
CA ALA A 173 10.56 10.58 -4.46
C ALA A 173 11.97 10.98 -4.02
N VAL A 174 12.60 11.94 -4.70
CA VAL A 174 13.94 12.43 -4.36
C VAL A 174 13.95 13.08 -2.98
N PHE A 175 12.95 13.91 -2.66
CA PHE A 175 12.82 14.52 -1.35
C PHE A 175 12.70 13.48 -0.24
N SER A 176 11.84 12.47 -0.43
CA SER A 176 11.62 11.40 0.56
C SER A 176 12.92 10.62 0.82
N ILE A 177 13.63 10.26 -0.25
CA ILE A 177 14.92 9.57 -0.15
C ILE A 177 15.97 10.47 0.54
N ALA A 178 16.14 11.72 0.08
CA ALA A 178 17.11 12.65 0.66
C ALA A 178 16.84 12.91 2.15
N PHE A 179 15.57 13.12 2.52
CA PHE A 179 15.18 13.35 3.89
C PHE A 179 15.43 12.14 4.80
N ARG A 180 15.30 10.92 4.25
CA ARG A 180 15.65 9.66 4.93
C ARG A 180 17.15 9.62 5.27
N PHE A 181 18.02 10.01 4.33
CA PHE A 181 19.46 10.08 4.59
C PHE A 181 19.82 11.19 5.59
N VAL A 182 19.13 12.33 5.54
CA VAL A 182 19.28 13.38 6.56
C VAL A 182 18.86 12.84 7.93
N ALA A 183 17.73 12.17 8.05
CA ALA A 183 17.30 11.54 9.31
C ALA A 183 18.33 10.51 9.82
N ALA A 184 18.91 9.71 8.91
CA ALA A 184 19.95 8.74 9.25
C ALA A 184 21.23 9.41 9.79
N ALA A 185 21.62 10.58 9.28
CA ALA A 185 22.76 11.33 9.77
C ALA A 185 22.59 11.78 11.24
N PHE A 186 21.35 11.89 11.72
CA PHE A 186 21.01 12.13 13.13
C PHE A 186 20.70 10.85 13.92
N GLY A 187 21.01 9.66 13.38
CA GLY A 187 20.76 8.38 14.02
C GLY A 187 19.30 7.95 14.06
N HIS A 188 18.41 8.64 13.31
CA HIS A 188 16.99 8.28 13.24
C HIS A 188 16.73 7.27 12.13
N HIS A 189 16.09 6.15 12.48
CA HIS A 189 15.69 5.07 11.55
C HIS A 189 14.20 4.76 11.63
N ASN A 190 13.40 5.68 12.18
CA ASN A 190 11.95 5.51 12.24
C ASN A 190 11.30 5.96 10.91
N TYR A 191 11.08 5.00 10.01
CA TYR A 191 10.57 5.25 8.66
C TYR A 191 9.05 5.16 8.54
N LEU A 192 8.30 5.43 9.60
CA LEU A 192 6.83 5.47 9.55
C LEU A 192 6.28 6.83 9.10
N LEU A 193 7.12 7.87 9.07
CA LEU A 193 6.70 9.22 8.73
C LEU A 193 6.43 9.36 7.22
N THR A 194 5.37 10.09 6.86
CA THR A 194 4.92 10.27 5.47
C THR A 194 6.04 10.78 4.56
N PHE A 195 6.79 11.79 4.99
CA PHE A 195 7.86 12.38 4.20
C PHE A 195 9.10 11.48 4.06
N LEU A 196 9.20 10.39 4.83
CA LEU A 196 10.24 9.37 4.70
C LEU A 196 9.81 8.14 3.88
N ARG A 197 8.50 8.05 3.56
CA ARG A 197 7.89 6.87 2.93
C ARG A 197 7.06 7.17 1.68
N SER A 198 6.94 8.45 1.30
CA SER A 198 6.17 8.86 0.11
C SER A 198 6.82 8.46 -1.21
N ASP A 199 8.08 8.04 -1.19
CA ASP A 199 8.83 7.58 -2.37
C ASP A 199 8.13 6.42 -3.09
N GLY A 200 7.60 5.42 -2.38
CA GLY A 200 6.87 4.31 -2.99
C GLY A 200 5.64 4.77 -3.78
N LEU A 201 4.80 5.63 -3.18
CA LEU A 201 3.63 6.23 -3.85
C LEU A 201 4.05 7.08 -5.06
N ALA A 202 5.12 7.87 -4.90
CA ALA A 202 5.65 8.73 -5.95
C ALA A 202 6.24 7.91 -7.13
N VAL A 203 6.97 6.84 -6.86
CA VAL A 203 7.47 5.92 -7.90
C VAL A 203 6.29 5.27 -8.65
N GLY A 204 5.24 4.86 -7.94
CA GLY A 204 4.01 4.38 -8.57
C GLY A 204 3.37 5.43 -9.48
N ALA A 205 3.32 6.69 -9.03
CA ALA A 205 2.82 7.81 -9.84
C ALA A 205 3.70 8.08 -11.09
N LEU A 206 5.03 7.94 -10.97
CA LEU A 206 5.95 8.03 -12.12
C LEU A 206 5.66 6.95 -13.17
N ILE A 207 5.46 5.70 -12.72
CA ILE A 207 5.10 4.58 -13.61
C ILE A 207 3.77 4.89 -14.32
N ALA A 208 2.77 5.44 -13.63
CA ALA A 208 1.49 5.83 -14.21
C ALA A 208 1.64 6.94 -15.28
N CYS A 209 2.44 7.97 -14.98
CA CYS A 209 2.75 9.02 -15.95
C CYS A 209 3.47 8.49 -17.20
N ARG A 210 4.40 7.54 -17.00
CA ARG A 210 5.12 6.90 -18.10
C ARG A 210 4.21 6.02 -18.93
N PHE A 211 3.35 5.23 -18.28
CA PHE A 211 2.34 4.40 -18.93
C PHE A 211 1.39 5.24 -19.79
N GLU A 212 0.83 6.32 -19.24
CA GLU A 212 -0.04 7.25 -19.96
C GLU A 212 0.66 7.90 -21.16
N ARG A 213 1.92 8.30 -20.99
CA ARG A 213 2.72 8.85 -22.08
C ARG A 213 2.90 7.85 -23.21
N ARG A 214 3.29 6.60 -22.88
CA ARG A 214 3.47 5.54 -23.88
C ARG A 214 2.18 5.21 -24.63
N GLN A 215 1.05 5.21 -23.93
CA GLN A 215 -0.26 5.04 -24.59
C GLN A 215 -0.54 6.15 -25.62
N ARG A 216 -0.24 7.40 -25.28
CA ARG A 216 -0.41 8.54 -26.21
C ARG A 216 0.54 8.47 -27.41
N GLU A 217 1.75 7.97 -27.20
CA GLU A 217 2.74 7.76 -28.25
C GLU A 217 2.47 6.48 -29.09
N HIS A 218 1.40 5.72 -28.77
CA HIS A 218 1.10 4.40 -29.34
C HIS A 218 2.29 3.42 -29.28
N ARG A 219 3.09 3.51 -28.21
CA ARG A 219 4.25 2.64 -27.95
C ARG A 219 3.98 1.74 -26.76
N PRO A 220 4.44 0.48 -26.80
CA PRO A 220 4.31 -0.42 -25.64
C PRO A 220 5.21 0.06 -24.50
N LEU A 221 4.76 -0.16 -23.25
CA LEU A 221 5.58 0.14 -22.07
C LEU A 221 6.84 -0.73 -21.98
N SER A 222 6.83 -1.90 -22.62
CA SER A 222 7.99 -2.79 -22.72
C SER A 222 9.21 -2.15 -23.42
N SER A 223 9.03 -1.10 -24.21
CA SER A 223 10.16 -0.33 -24.74
C SER A 223 11.00 0.37 -23.65
N ASP A 224 10.45 0.52 -22.45
CA ASP A 224 11.14 1.07 -21.28
C ASP A 224 11.67 -0.01 -20.32
N ALA A 225 11.54 -1.29 -20.69
CA ALA A 225 11.98 -2.41 -19.85
C ALA A 225 13.45 -2.31 -19.39
N PRO A 226 14.42 -1.84 -20.21
CA PRO A 226 15.79 -1.64 -19.72
C PRO A 226 15.88 -0.65 -18.54
N ILE A 227 15.08 0.41 -18.54
CA ILE A 227 15.05 1.39 -17.44
C ILE A 227 14.49 0.73 -16.17
N PHE A 228 13.42 -0.05 -16.31
CA PHE A 228 12.79 -0.75 -15.19
C PHE A 228 13.67 -1.86 -14.64
N ALA A 229 14.37 -2.57 -15.51
CA ALA A 229 15.37 -3.57 -15.12
C ALA A 229 16.56 -2.93 -14.40
N ALA A 230 17.05 -1.79 -14.90
CA ALA A 230 18.12 -1.04 -14.24
C ALA A 230 17.68 -0.58 -12.83
N LEU A 231 16.45 -0.08 -12.68
CA LEU A 231 15.89 0.29 -11.37
C LEU A 231 15.86 -0.91 -10.41
N LEU A 232 15.37 -2.07 -10.89
CA LEU A 232 15.33 -3.31 -10.12
C LEU A 232 16.73 -3.76 -9.68
N ILE A 233 17.68 -3.79 -10.61
CA ILE A 233 19.07 -4.21 -10.34
C ILE A 233 19.74 -3.25 -9.36
N THR A 234 19.55 -1.93 -9.52
CA THR A 234 20.08 -0.92 -8.59
C THR A 234 19.50 -1.12 -7.19
N GLY A 235 18.21 -1.42 -7.09
CA GLY A 235 17.56 -1.73 -5.82
C GLY A 235 18.15 -2.97 -5.15
N ILE A 236 18.37 -4.05 -5.89
CA ILE A 236 19.02 -5.27 -5.40
C ILE A 236 20.44 -4.96 -4.90
N PHE A 237 21.21 -4.18 -5.66
CA PHE A 237 22.56 -3.78 -5.28
C PHE A 237 22.55 -2.96 -3.96
N PHE A 238 21.60 -2.04 -3.79
CA PHE A 238 21.46 -1.26 -2.56
C PHE A 238 21.10 -2.15 -1.36
N CYS A 239 20.15 -3.07 -1.51
CA CYS A 239 19.79 -4.00 -0.44
C CYS A 239 20.97 -4.91 -0.08
N PHE A 240 21.69 -5.44 -1.09
CA PHE A 240 22.88 -6.25 -0.85
C PHE A 240 23.97 -5.45 -0.12
N GLY A 241 24.25 -4.23 -0.55
CA GLY A 241 25.22 -3.35 0.10
C GLY A 241 24.82 -3.03 1.56
N ALA A 242 23.54 -2.77 1.80
CA ALA A 242 23.04 -2.46 3.15
C ALA A 242 23.19 -3.65 4.12
N ILE A 243 22.93 -4.88 3.66
CA ILE A 243 23.05 -6.10 4.48
C ILE A 243 24.52 -6.38 4.83
N HIS A 244 25.44 -6.05 3.93
CA HIS A 244 26.89 -6.24 4.11
C HIS A 244 27.59 -5.01 4.70
N PHE A 245 26.84 -3.95 5.03
CA PHE A 245 27.39 -2.79 5.69
C PHE A 245 27.93 -3.19 7.07
N PRO A 246 29.16 -2.76 7.45
CA PRO A 246 29.74 -3.19 8.73
C PRO A 246 28.80 -2.90 9.88
N ASN A 247 28.41 -3.94 10.61
CA ASN A 247 27.69 -3.81 11.88
C ASN A 247 28.61 -3.14 12.90
N SER A 248 28.63 -1.82 12.90
CA SER A 248 29.20 -1.08 14.01
C SER A 248 28.09 -0.86 15.05
N SER A 249 28.39 -1.03 16.31
CA SER A 249 27.47 -0.75 17.42
C SER A 249 27.08 0.75 17.50
N ALA A 250 27.47 1.56 16.53
CA ALA A 250 27.17 2.97 16.44
C ALA A 250 25.82 3.16 15.71
N THR A 251 24.92 3.94 16.29
CA THR A 251 23.55 4.21 15.79
C THR A 251 23.50 4.83 14.40
N VAL A 252 24.49 5.65 14.03
CA VAL A 252 24.53 6.34 12.74
C VAL A 252 24.78 5.40 11.56
N PRO A 253 25.77 4.48 11.57
CA PRO A 253 25.96 3.52 10.52
C PRO A 253 24.76 2.60 10.31
N GLU A 254 24.10 2.15 11.37
CA GLU A 254 22.88 1.35 11.31
C GLU A 254 21.73 2.12 10.63
N ALA A 255 21.56 3.40 10.99
CA ALA A 255 20.55 4.25 10.36
C ALA A 255 20.81 4.46 8.86
N PHE A 256 22.08 4.62 8.44
CA PHE A 256 22.46 4.71 7.03
C PHE A 256 22.21 3.40 6.28
N ALA A 257 22.57 2.25 6.87
CA ALA A 257 22.29 0.93 6.28
C ALA A 257 20.78 0.74 6.07
N SER A 258 19.97 1.10 7.07
CA SER A 258 18.51 1.07 6.96
C SER A 258 17.96 2.02 5.88
N ALA A 259 18.54 3.22 5.73
CA ALA A 259 18.14 4.17 4.68
C ALA A 259 18.46 3.65 3.28
N ILE A 260 19.66 3.06 3.08
CA ILE A 260 20.07 2.42 1.84
C ILE A 260 19.14 1.23 1.52
N PHE A 261 18.89 0.36 2.50
CA PHE A 261 18.01 -0.80 2.35
C PHE A 261 16.61 -0.37 1.93
N GLN A 262 16.00 0.57 2.64
CA GLN A 262 14.65 1.05 2.32
C GLN A 262 14.57 1.70 0.93
N THR A 263 15.61 2.42 0.51
CA THR A 263 15.69 3.00 -0.85
C THR A 263 15.79 1.89 -1.90
N GLY A 264 16.60 0.86 -1.63
CA GLY A 264 16.72 -0.33 -2.45
C GLY A 264 15.38 -1.06 -2.62
N VAL A 265 14.65 -1.24 -1.53
CA VAL A 265 13.30 -1.85 -1.55
C VAL A 265 12.33 -1.05 -2.43
N THR A 266 12.31 0.27 -2.32
CA THR A 266 11.45 1.12 -3.18
C THR A 266 11.80 0.93 -4.66
N PHE A 267 13.08 0.83 -5.01
CA PHE A 267 13.53 0.62 -6.39
C PHE A 267 13.18 -0.79 -6.88
N ILE A 268 13.34 -1.82 -6.06
CA ILE A 268 12.93 -3.20 -6.38
C ILE A 268 11.42 -3.23 -6.67
N CYS A 269 10.59 -2.70 -5.78
CA CYS A 269 9.15 -2.68 -5.94
C CYS A 269 8.73 -1.88 -7.18
N GLY A 270 9.37 -0.73 -7.43
CA GLY A 270 9.14 0.09 -8.62
C GLY A 270 9.46 -0.64 -9.91
N GLY A 271 10.66 -1.22 -10.00
CA GLY A 271 11.12 -2.00 -11.16
C GLY A 271 10.24 -3.22 -11.41
N LEU A 272 9.93 -4.00 -10.36
CA LEU A 272 9.09 -5.19 -10.44
C LEU A 272 7.68 -4.87 -10.96
N ILE A 273 7.02 -3.86 -10.40
CA ILE A 273 5.66 -3.48 -10.78
C ILE A 273 5.65 -2.91 -12.21
N ALA A 274 6.63 -2.07 -12.57
CA ALA A 274 6.74 -1.53 -13.92
C ALA A 274 6.96 -2.63 -14.97
N LEU A 275 7.84 -3.61 -14.70
CA LEU A 275 8.04 -4.77 -15.57
C LEU A 275 6.79 -5.66 -15.63
N THR A 276 6.09 -5.85 -14.51
CA THR A 276 4.83 -6.60 -14.50
C THR A 276 3.79 -5.97 -15.41
N ILE A 277 3.66 -4.64 -15.39
CA ILE A 277 2.73 -3.92 -16.27
C ILE A 277 3.21 -3.98 -17.73
N ALA A 278 4.52 -3.82 -17.96
CA ALA A 278 5.12 -3.82 -19.29
C ALA A 278 4.93 -5.16 -20.02
N TYR A 279 4.96 -6.27 -19.29
CA TYR A 279 4.83 -7.63 -19.81
C TYR A 279 3.52 -8.31 -19.37
N ALA A 280 2.50 -7.53 -18.99
CA ALA A 280 1.19 -8.07 -18.65
C ALA A 280 0.63 -8.95 -19.78
N GLY A 281 0.02 -10.07 -19.42
CA GLY A 281 -0.47 -11.08 -20.38
C GLY A 281 0.58 -12.10 -20.82
N SER A 282 1.87 -11.91 -20.56
CA SER A 282 2.91 -12.86 -20.94
C SER A 282 2.78 -14.20 -20.18
N LYS A 283 3.32 -15.27 -20.76
CA LYS A 283 3.34 -16.60 -20.13
C LYS A 283 4.20 -16.60 -18.84
N ALA A 284 5.28 -15.85 -18.80
CA ALA A 284 6.17 -15.74 -17.63
C ALA A 284 5.42 -15.21 -16.38
N LEU A 285 4.44 -14.32 -16.56
CA LEU A 285 3.65 -13.77 -15.47
C LEU A 285 2.35 -14.55 -15.18
N SER A 286 2.16 -15.72 -15.81
CA SER A 286 0.98 -16.56 -15.58
C SER A 286 0.80 -16.98 -14.11
N PRO A 287 1.82 -17.26 -13.29
CA PRO A 287 1.63 -17.57 -11.88
C PRO A 287 0.94 -16.47 -11.10
N LEU A 288 1.20 -15.18 -11.42
CA LEU A 288 0.55 -14.03 -10.76
C LEU A 288 -0.95 -13.97 -11.06
N ARG A 289 -1.39 -14.54 -12.18
CA ARG A 289 -2.82 -14.66 -12.53
C ARG A 289 -3.49 -15.90 -11.93
N GLY A 290 -2.72 -16.73 -11.22
CA GLY A 290 -3.19 -17.94 -10.58
C GLY A 290 -4.26 -17.66 -9.51
N ARG A 291 -5.20 -18.60 -9.34
CA ARG A 291 -6.32 -18.45 -8.40
C ARG A 291 -5.86 -18.19 -6.96
N PHE A 292 -4.75 -18.79 -6.55
CA PHE A 292 -4.22 -18.62 -5.20
C PHE A 292 -3.84 -17.16 -4.91
N PHE A 293 -2.96 -16.55 -5.70
CA PHE A 293 -2.51 -15.18 -5.45
C PHE A 293 -3.62 -14.16 -5.71
N THR A 294 -4.43 -14.34 -6.74
CA THR A 294 -5.56 -13.44 -7.01
C THR A 294 -6.64 -13.52 -5.93
N PHE A 295 -6.84 -14.67 -5.29
CA PHE A 295 -7.71 -14.80 -4.12
C PHE A 295 -7.21 -13.91 -2.96
N PHE A 296 -5.93 -14.02 -2.60
CA PHE A 296 -5.36 -13.14 -1.56
C PHE A 296 -5.37 -11.67 -1.98
N GLY A 297 -5.17 -11.37 -3.26
CA GLY A 297 -5.34 -10.02 -3.81
C GLY A 297 -6.75 -9.47 -3.62
N LEU A 298 -7.76 -10.34 -3.76
CA LEU A 298 -9.17 -10.01 -3.58
C LEU A 298 -9.52 -9.63 -2.15
N ILE A 299 -8.98 -10.34 -1.16
CA ILE A 299 -9.22 -10.11 0.27
C ILE A 299 -8.13 -9.25 0.92
N SER A 300 -7.11 -8.82 0.18
CA SER A 300 -5.87 -8.22 0.70
C SER A 300 -6.10 -7.08 1.68
N TYR A 301 -7.11 -6.23 1.45
CA TYR A 301 -7.41 -5.10 2.32
C TYR A 301 -7.92 -5.58 3.69
N ALA A 302 -8.97 -6.36 3.72
CA ALA A 302 -9.50 -6.90 4.99
C ALA A 302 -8.46 -7.76 5.70
N PHE A 303 -7.72 -8.60 4.98
CA PHE A 303 -6.68 -9.47 5.51
C PHE A 303 -5.53 -8.68 6.16
N TYR A 304 -5.06 -7.62 5.49
CA TYR A 304 -4.06 -6.71 6.03
C TYR A 304 -4.55 -5.99 7.30
N MET A 305 -5.83 -5.61 7.34
CA MET A 305 -6.39 -4.88 8.47
C MET A 305 -6.60 -5.75 9.71
N VAL A 306 -6.94 -7.03 9.55
CA VAL A 306 -7.35 -7.87 10.70
C VAL A 306 -6.27 -8.80 11.24
N HIS A 307 -5.25 -9.15 10.45
CA HIS A 307 -4.30 -10.20 10.82
C HIS A 307 -3.60 -9.98 12.16
N LEU A 308 -3.20 -8.74 12.48
CA LEU A 308 -2.56 -8.43 13.75
C LEU A 308 -3.51 -8.58 14.94
N TYR A 309 -4.78 -8.22 14.78
CA TYR A 309 -5.80 -8.40 15.83
C TYR A 309 -6.05 -9.89 16.09
N VAL A 310 -6.10 -10.70 15.03
CA VAL A 310 -6.23 -12.16 15.16
C VAL A 310 -5.02 -12.75 15.88
N MET A 311 -3.80 -12.31 15.54
CA MET A 311 -2.58 -12.72 16.24
C MET A 311 -2.62 -12.36 17.70
N GLN A 312 -2.90 -11.11 18.04
CA GLN A 312 -2.96 -10.62 19.41
C GLN A 312 -4.06 -11.31 20.22
N SER A 313 -5.24 -11.53 19.63
CA SER A 313 -6.34 -12.24 20.28
C SER A 313 -5.96 -13.71 20.56
N TYR A 314 -5.32 -14.38 19.62
CA TYR A 314 -4.84 -15.74 19.83
C TYR A 314 -3.83 -15.80 20.98
N ASP A 315 -2.83 -14.91 20.96
CA ASP A 315 -1.77 -14.86 21.97
C ASP A 315 -2.34 -14.51 23.35
N HIS A 316 -3.35 -13.65 23.42
CA HIS A 316 -4.03 -13.32 24.67
C HIS A 316 -4.81 -14.51 25.25
N LEU A 317 -5.49 -15.30 24.39
CA LEU A 317 -6.30 -16.44 24.83
C LEU A 317 -5.45 -17.67 25.21
N ARG A 318 -4.36 -17.91 24.50
CA ARG A 318 -3.51 -19.11 24.68
C ARG A 318 -2.31 -18.87 25.59
N GLY A 319 -1.98 -17.61 25.86
CA GLY A 319 -0.73 -17.23 26.51
C GLY A 319 0.47 -17.27 25.57
N SER A 320 1.62 -16.75 26.02
CA SER A 320 2.86 -16.80 25.27
C SER A 320 3.34 -18.24 25.10
N LEU A 321 3.79 -18.58 23.90
CA LEU A 321 4.39 -19.89 23.61
C LEU A 321 5.70 -20.04 24.40
N ALA A 322 5.90 -21.21 25.03
CA ALA A 322 7.14 -21.51 25.70
C ALA A 322 8.31 -21.59 24.68
N PRO A 323 9.52 -21.14 25.04
CA PRO A 323 10.70 -21.39 24.22
C PRO A 323 10.84 -22.88 23.91
N GLY A 324 10.99 -23.25 22.63
CA GLY A 324 11.09 -24.65 22.21
C GLY A 324 9.78 -25.34 21.84
N ASP A 325 8.63 -24.71 22.04
CA ASP A 325 7.33 -25.29 21.65
C ASP A 325 7.05 -25.18 20.16
N THR A 326 7.75 -26.00 19.38
CA THR A 326 7.57 -26.05 17.91
C THR A 326 6.14 -26.43 17.52
N HIS A 327 5.51 -27.33 18.30
CA HIS A 327 4.15 -27.78 18.02
C HIS A 327 3.13 -26.65 18.23
N GLY A 328 3.21 -25.93 19.35
CA GLY A 328 2.40 -24.76 19.62
C GLY A 328 2.57 -23.67 18.58
N TYR A 329 3.80 -23.47 18.10
CA TYR A 329 4.07 -22.50 17.01
C TYR A 329 3.38 -22.90 15.68
N VAL A 330 3.46 -24.17 15.28
CA VAL A 330 2.80 -24.65 14.05
C VAL A 330 1.28 -24.53 14.17
N ILE A 331 0.72 -24.90 15.32
CA ILE A 331 -0.72 -24.72 15.58
C ILE A 331 -1.09 -23.24 15.49
N ARG A 332 -0.32 -22.35 16.13
CA ARG A 332 -0.54 -20.90 16.06
C ARG A 332 -0.55 -20.41 14.61
N LEU A 333 0.44 -20.81 13.82
CA LEU A 333 0.53 -20.44 12.40
C LEU A 333 -0.75 -20.85 11.64
N ILE A 334 -1.15 -22.11 11.76
CA ILE A 334 -2.31 -22.64 11.04
C ILE A 334 -3.61 -21.95 11.50
N VAL A 335 -3.81 -21.83 12.81
CA VAL A 335 -5.04 -21.26 13.37
C VAL A 335 -5.16 -19.79 13.07
N VAL A 336 -4.10 -19.01 13.29
CA VAL A 336 -4.10 -17.56 13.03
C VAL A 336 -4.29 -17.29 11.54
N PHE A 337 -3.63 -18.07 10.67
CA PHE A 337 -3.80 -17.93 9.21
C PHE A 337 -5.25 -18.23 8.79
N ALA A 338 -5.79 -19.37 9.24
CA ALA A 338 -7.16 -19.77 8.91
C ALA A 338 -8.20 -18.74 9.42
N ILE A 339 -8.10 -18.31 10.66
CA ILE A 339 -9.01 -17.31 11.25
C ILE A 339 -8.88 -15.98 10.50
N SER A 340 -7.66 -15.54 10.17
CA SER A 340 -7.46 -14.30 9.40
C SER A 340 -8.15 -14.36 8.04
N ILE A 341 -8.11 -15.50 7.34
CA ILE A 341 -8.82 -15.69 6.08
C ILE A 341 -10.35 -15.63 6.31
N VAL A 342 -10.86 -16.37 7.29
CA VAL A 342 -12.31 -16.43 7.56
C VAL A 342 -12.86 -15.05 7.91
N VAL A 343 -12.21 -14.33 8.83
CA VAL A 343 -12.60 -12.97 9.22
C VAL A 343 -12.55 -12.02 8.04
N SER A 344 -11.52 -12.13 7.20
CA SER A 344 -11.39 -11.30 5.98
C SER A 344 -12.51 -11.57 4.98
N LEU A 345 -12.89 -12.82 4.80
CA LEU A 345 -14.02 -13.19 3.94
C LEU A 345 -15.35 -12.66 4.51
N ILE A 346 -15.58 -12.82 5.80
CA ILE A 346 -16.77 -12.26 6.47
C ILE A 346 -16.84 -10.76 6.21
N LEU A 347 -15.80 -9.99 6.54
CA LEU A 347 -15.75 -8.55 6.33
C LEU A 347 -15.96 -8.17 4.86
N ARG A 348 -15.38 -8.93 3.94
CA ARG A 348 -15.55 -8.68 2.52
C ARG A 348 -17.01 -8.83 2.08
N TYR A 349 -17.66 -9.94 2.45
CA TYR A 349 -19.01 -10.22 1.97
C TYR A 349 -20.10 -9.44 2.73
N THR A 350 -19.90 -9.17 4.02
CA THR A 350 -20.90 -8.48 4.86
C THR A 350 -20.76 -6.98 4.91
N VAL A 351 -19.56 -6.44 4.67
CA VAL A 351 -19.25 -5.01 4.84
C VAL A 351 -18.74 -4.38 3.54
N GLU A 352 -17.64 -4.91 2.98
CA GLU A 352 -16.97 -4.29 1.82
C GLU A 352 -17.86 -4.33 0.56
N LEU A 353 -18.38 -5.49 0.17
CA LEU A 353 -19.19 -5.61 -1.02
C LEU A 353 -20.53 -4.86 -0.94
N PRO A 354 -21.28 -4.89 0.17
CA PRO A 354 -22.47 -4.05 0.32
C PRO A 354 -22.15 -2.56 0.21
N ALA A 355 -21.08 -2.07 0.87
CA ALA A 355 -20.65 -0.69 0.75
C ALA A 355 -20.30 -0.31 -0.70
N LEU A 356 -19.55 -1.18 -1.40
CA LEU A 356 -19.22 -0.97 -2.81
C LEU A 356 -20.45 -0.98 -3.73
N SER A 357 -21.52 -1.70 -3.39
CA SER A 357 -22.77 -1.70 -4.15
C SER A 357 -23.48 -0.35 -4.14
N LEU A 358 -23.35 0.42 -3.04
CA LEU A 358 -23.88 1.77 -2.92
C LEU A 358 -23.24 2.75 -3.92
N ARG A 359 -22.03 2.43 -4.40
CA ARG A 359 -21.34 3.23 -5.42
C ARG A 359 -22.22 3.46 -6.65
N LYS A 360 -22.94 2.45 -7.12
CA LYS A 360 -23.83 2.60 -8.28
C LYS A 360 -24.94 3.63 -8.01
N ARG A 361 -25.53 3.61 -6.81
CA ARG A 361 -26.61 4.54 -6.42
C ARG A 361 -26.13 5.99 -6.29
N VAL A 362 -24.93 6.18 -5.73
CA VAL A 362 -24.37 7.53 -5.47
C VAL A 362 -23.84 8.18 -6.74
N LEU A 363 -23.22 7.42 -7.66
CA LEU A 363 -22.54 7.95 -8.83
C LEU A 363 -23.45 8.05 -10.07
N THR A 364 -24.62 7.39 -10.09
CA THR A 364 -25.58 7.45 -11.20
C THR A 364 -26.65 8.55 -11.04
N GLN A 365 -26.74 9.22 -9.89
CA GLN A 365 -27.62 10.39 -9.77
C GLN A 365 -27.02 11.54 -10.60
N PRO A 366 -27.75 12.08 -11.61
CA PRO A 366 -27.35 13.32 -12.26
C PRO A 366 -27.23 14.39 -11.18
N ALA A 367 -26.19 15.24 -11.26
CA ALA A 367 -26.13 16.43 -10.42
C ALA A 367 -27.46 17.16 -10.57
N THR A 368 -28.23 17.25 -9.50
CA THR A 368 -29.45 18.04 -9.44
C THR A 368 -29.09 19.44 -9.95
N LYS A 369 -29.59 19.81 -11.12
CA LYS A 369 -29.57 21.18 -11.57
C LYS A 369 -30.28 22.01 -10.51
N SER A 370 -29.54 22.79 -9.75
CA SER A 370 -30.10 23.98 -9.12
C SER A 370 -30.26 25.01 -10.22
N GLU A 371 -31.29 24.86 -11.02
CA GLU A 371 -31.84 25.94 -11.81
C GLU A 371 -32.60 26.84 -10.83
N THR A 372 -31.89 27.80 -10.28
CA THR A 372 -32.53 29.05 -9.87
C THR A 372 -32.72 29.83 -11.18
N GLU A 373 -33.80 29.56 -11.89
CA GLU A 373 -34.33 30.51 -12.90
C GLU A 373 -34.68 31.78 -12.14
N ILE A 374 -33.85 32.81 -12.32
CA ILE A 374 -34.22 34.18 -12.04
C ILE A 374 -35.13 34.59 -13.22
N PRO A 375 -36.42 34.89 -13.02
CA PRO A 375 -37.26 35.40 -14.06
C PRO A 375 -36.74 36.80 -14.45
N ILE A 376 -36.22 36.95 -15.65
CA ILE A 376 -36.00 38.27 -16.27
C ILE A 376 -37.39 38.83 -16.52
N LEU A 377 -37.88 39.73 -15.65
CA LEU A 377 -39.00 40.61 -15.92
C LEU A 377 -38.67 41.47 -17.12
N ALA A 378 -39.40 41.24 -18.23
CA ALA A 378 -39.49 42.14 -19.32
C ALA A 378 -40.18 43.43 -18.81
N ALA A 379 -39.48 44.56 -18.91
CA ALA A 379 -40.06 45.88 -18.84
C ALA A 379 -39.76 46.60 -20.14
N GLN A 380 -40.82 47.05 -20.73
CA GLN A 380 -41.10 47.89 -21.88
C GLN A 380 -40.00 48.90 -22.25
#